data_82f74f9fd49f8f66862a5867dc2793b3
#
_entry.id   82f74f9fd49f8f66862a5867dc2793b3
#
_cell.length_a   1.000
_cell.length_b   1.000
_cell.length_c   1.000
_cell.angle_alpha   90.00
_cell.angle_beta   90.00
_cell.angle_gamma   90.00
#
_symmetry.space_group_name_H-M   'P 1'
#
loop_
_entity.id
_entity.type
_entity.pdbx_description
1 polymer ?
#
loop_
_entity_poly.entity_id
_entity_poly.type
_entity_poly.pdbx_seq_one_letter_code
_entity_poly.pdbx_strand_id
1 'polypeptide(L)'
;MTFHVGDKVRALPNSYYSITNNGWIGYVIQVISQSRIRVSANKNGRDDVYEVRANCFELVEPDVKEKEEINMVNVNEIINDEERKVLLEDMKGLLSEYDYQYTEEALNKIIDTWATNKADLITAIKKHPNYLQGKFMIVFSHNFDRTIDKTAINGFKKWLLNSETCFAVREFMTEEMRNEVIDYGRKLPNDIFCFLTEMTNMTGQYIDDYVVERLDNISPDLHAHKGQKMSRVVNKLLTYVGFNKLPDYNREFAKYADALNPLQITRHTVLSVNPLDYLTMSFGNSWASCHTIDKENKRNMPNSYEGMYSSGTVSYMLDKPSMVFYTVDASYNGKDFWNEPKINRQMFHWGEEKLVQGRLYPQDNDGDNSVYTPYREIVQNIMSELFEFPNLWTVSKGTGAAGRYVCSYGTHYRDYDNYDNCTLSRIKGSENEKYINVGHDPICIKCGNEHDIQENISCCARKVTCAECGCEIDEDEARYIDGEYYCEDHSFWCDHCGEYRVGEATEVRGGRTVCSSCLEDHYTFCDDCEEYVRNRYINEINGEHICNECFEENFGPCDHCGAIHRFTDMREIAHRMLCSDCAAETESEAV
;
A
#
# COMPACT_ATOMS: atom_id res chain seq x y z
N MET A 1 -14.63 33.07 -6.29
CA MET A 1 -15.02 31.94 -7.17
C MET A 1 -14.07 30.83 -6.83
N THR A 2 -14.56 29.68 -6.45
CA THR A 2 -13.73 28.52 -6.08
C THR A 2 -13.72 27.58 -7.27
N PHE A 3 -12.52 27.23 -7.75
CA PHE A 3 -12.34 26.29 -8.84
C PHE A 3 -12.02 24.90 -8.29
N HIS A 4 -12.46 23.86 -9.00
CA HIS A 4 -12.17 22.46 -8.70
C HIS A 4 -11.46 21.82 -9.89
N VAL A 5 -10.71 20.76 -9.65
CA VAL A 5 -10.08 19.98 -10.71
C VAL A 5 -11.18 19.37 -11.59
N GLY A 6 -11.04 19.53 -12.90
CA GLY A 6 -12.05 19.13 -13.87
C GLY A 6 -13.00 20.24 -14.34
N ASP A 7 -13.03 21.38 -13.66
CA ASP A 7 -13.84 22.52 -14.07
C ASP A 7 -13.44 22.99 -15.48
N LYS A 8 -14.43 23.18 -16.35
CA LYS A 8 -14.24 23.81 -17.66
C LYS A 8 -14.23 25.33 -17.44
N VAL A 9 -13.18 25.97 -17.91
CA VAL A 9 -12.95 27.41 -17.70
C VAL A 9 -12.73 28.15 -19.00
N ARG A 10 -13.14 29.40 -19.05
CA ARG A 10 -12.89 30.31 -20.15
C ARG A 10 -12.01 31.46 -19.68
N ALA A 11 -10.99 31.79 -20.46
CA ALA A 11 -10.16 32.95 -20.21
C ALA A 11 -10.95 34.25 -20.41
N LEU A 12 -10.88 35.14 -19.42
CA LEU A 12 -11.53 36.44 -19.49
C LEU A 12 -10.79 37.34 -20.49
N PRO A 13 -11.53 38.17 -21.26
CA PRO A 13 -10.94 39.18 -22.11
C PRO A 13 -10.01 40.09 -21.31
N ASN A 14 -8.83 40.39 -21.85
CA ASN A 14 -7.79 41.25 -21.24
C ASN A 14 -6.98 40.61 -20.09
N SER A 15 -6.99 39.32 -19.94
CA SER A 15 -6.06 38.64 -19.04
C SER A 15 -4.62 38.69 -19.64
N TYR A 16 -3.62 38.86 -18.77
CA TYR A 16 -2.21 39.15 -19.11
C TYR A 16 -1.43 38.01 -19.78
N TYR A 17 -2.08 36.88 -20.04
CA TYR A 17 -1.45 35.68 -20.59
C TYR A 17 -1.72 35.50 -22.08
N SER A 18 -0.71 35.14 -22.86
CA SER A 18 -0.79 34.95 -24.31
C SER A 18 -1.79 33.89 -24.78
N ILE A 19 -2.14 32.94 -23.89
CA ILE A 19 -3.15 31.92 -24.13
C ILE A 19 -4.58 32.45 -24.02
N THR A 20 -4.76 33.67 -23.52
CA THR A 20 -6.06 34.17 -23.09
C THR A 20 -6.71 35.16 -24.04
N ASN A 21 -6.09 35.45 -25.17
CA ASN A 21 -6.49 36.58 -26.03
C ASN A 21 -7.78 36.38 -26.83
N ASN A 22 -8.51 35.29 -26.76
CA ASN A 22 -9.75 35.09 -27.54
C ASN A 22 -10.76 34.17 -26.90
N GLY A 23 -10.98 34.22 -25.59
CA GLY A 23 -11.97 33.39 -24.95
C GLY A 23 -11.58 31.87 -24.97
N TRP A 24 -10.25 31.64 -24.87
CA TRP A 24 -9.71 30.30 -24.79
C TRP A 24 -10.45 29.47 -23.72
N ILE A 25 -10.80 28.25 -24.07
CA ILE A 25 -11.51 27.31 -23.20
C ILE A 25 -10.57 26.17 -22.86
N GLY A 26 -10.50 25.82 -21.61
CA GLY A 26 -9.75 24.68 -21.10
C GLY A 26 -10.33 24.12 -19.80
N TYR A 27 -9.56 23.30 -19.15
CA TYR A 27 -9.96 22.62 -17.92
C TYR A 27 -8.97 22.90 -16.80
N VAL A 28 -9.46 23.03 -15.58
CA VAL A 28 -8.62 23.09 -14.39
C VAL A 28 -8.08 21.69 -14.11
N ILE A 29 -6.77 21.54 -14.16
CA ILE A 29 -6.10 20.26 -13.91
C ILE A 29 -5.46 20.20 -12.51
N GLN A 30 -5.23 21.35 -11.89
CA GLN A 30 -4.76 21.44 -10.52
C GLN A 30 -5.15 22.79 -9.89
N VAL A 31 -5.59 22.76 -8.65
CA VAL A 31 -5.77 23.96 -7.82
C VAL A 31 -4.56 24.08 -6.89
N ILE A 32 -3.71 25.10 -7.14
CA ILE A 32 -2.50 25.34 -6.36
C ILE A 32 -2.80 26.16 -5.10
N SER A 33 -3.68 27.15 -5.26
CA SER A 33 -4.16 28.01 -4.16
C SER A 33 -5.45 28.71 -4.57
N GLN A 34 -6.10 29.43 -3.64
CA GLN A 34 -7.27 30.27 -3.96
C GLN A 34 -7.02 31.30 -5.08
N SER A 35 -5.79 31.64 -5.36
CA SER A 35 -5.40 32.63 -6.38
C SER A 35 -4.70 32.06 -7.60
N ARG A 36 -4.36 30.76 -7.60
CA ARG A 36 -3.60 30.11 -8.69
C ARG A 36 -4.14 28.74 -9.02
N ILE A 37 -4.31 28.50 -10.31
CA ILE A 37 -4.73 27.21 -10.88
C ILE A 37 -3.82 26.81 -12.02
N ARG A 38 -3.74 25.51 -12.31
CA ARG A 38 -3.17 25.01 -13.57
C ARG A 38 -4.30 24.62 -14.49
N VAL A 39 -4.20 25.08 -15.72
CA VAL A 39 -5.19 24.82 -16.78
C VAL A 39 -4.53 24.18 -17.99
N SER A 40 -5.29 23.38 -18.73
CA SER A 40 -4.86 22.76 -19.99
C SER A 40 -6.00 22.81 -20.99
N ALA A 41 -5.67 22.84 -22.29
CA ALA A 41 -6.67 22.76 -23.35
C ALA A 41 -7.47 21.46 -23.33
N ASN A 42 -6.88 20.40 -22.81
CA ASN A 42 -7.52 19.10 -22.67
C ASN A 42 -7.87 18.79 -21.23
N LYS A 43 -9.06 18.24 -20.99
CA LYS A 43 -9.53 17.79 -19.68
C LYS A 43 -8.52 16.83 -19.01
N ASN A 44 -7.68 16.18 -19.79
CA ASN A 44 -6.71 15.17 -19.35
C ASN A 44 -5.29 15.74 -19.13
N GLY A 45 -5.08 17.04 -19.22
CA GLY A 45 -3.80 17.70 -18.93
C GLY A 45 -2.60 17.28 -19.81
N ARG A 46 -2.86 16.74 -21.03
CA ARG A 46 -1.80 16.17 -21.90
C ARG A 46 -1.10 17.16 -22.78
N ASP A 47 -1.72 18.31 -23.01
CA ASP A 47 -1.16 19.39 -23.84
C ASP A 47 -0.95 20.61 -22.98
N ASP A 48 0.01 21.42 -23.36
CA ASP A 48 0.40 22.70 -22.78
C ASP A 48 -0.31 23.08 -21.47
N VAL A 49 0.33 22.74 -20.35
CA VAL A 49 -0.15 23.06 -19.00
C VAL A 49 0.32 24.46 -18.64
N TYR A 50 -0.61 25.33 -18.28
CA TYR A 50 -0.33 26.70 -17.89
C TYR A 50 -0.69 26.95 -16.44
N GLU A 51 0.26 27.47 -15.65
CA GLU A 51 -0.02 27.99 -14.33
C GLU A 51 -0.49 29.44 -14.45
N VAL A 52 -1.71 29.70 -14.02
CA VAL A 52 -2.39 30.97 -14.24
C VAL A 52 -3.06 31.48 -12.95
N ARG A 53 -3.37 32.78 -12.95
CA ARG A 53 -4.16 33.33 -11.84
C ARG A 53 -5.63 32.97 -12.00
N ALA A 54 -6.26 32.50 -10.94
CA ALA A 54 -7.65 32.06 -10.92
C ALA A 54 -8.63 33.19 -11.33
N ASN A 55 -8.32 34.44 -10.99
CA ASN A 55 -9.16 35.60 -11.35
C ASN A 55 -9.14 35.98 -12.84
N CYS A 56 -8.34 35.31 -13.64
CA CYS A 56 -8.30 35.51 -15.09
C CYS A 56 -9.25 34.56 -15.85
N PHE A 57 -10.01 33.76 -15.13
CA PHE A 57 -10.90 32.74 -15.69
C PHE A 57 -12.30 32.81 -15.09
N GLU A 58 -13.28 32.40 -15.89
CA GLU A 58 -14.65 32.15 -15.45
C GLU A 58 -15.01 30.70 -15.68
N LEU A 59 -15.90 30.16 -14.85
CA LEU A 59 -16.48 28.83 -15.06
C LEU A 59 -17.36 28.90 -16.32
N VAL A 60 -17.14 27.96 -17.22
CA VAL A 60 -18.04 27.74 -18.35
C VAL A 60 -19.13 26.80 -17.87
N GLU A 61 -20.34 27.28 -17.78
CA GLU A 61 -21.47 26.37 -17.58
C GLU A 61 -21.46 25.34 -18.70
N PRO A 62 -21.62 24.05 -18.39
CA PRO A 62 -21.65 23.02 -19.42
C PRO A 62 -22.74 23.38 -20.43
N ASP A 63 -22.36 23.43 -21.71
CA ASP A 63 -23.31 23.60 -22.80
C ASP A 63 -24.42 22.57 -22.62
N VAL A 64 -25.68 23.01 -22.66
CA VAL A 64 -26.87 22.16 -22.49
C VAL A 64 -26.92 21.05 -23.55
N LYS A 65 -26.02 21.06 -24.56
CA LYS A 65 -25.83 20.02 -25.57
C LYS A 65 -24.68 19.05 -25.28
N GLU A 66 -23.79 19.33 -24.33
CA GLU A 66 -22.82 18.38 -23.77
C GLU A 66 -23.29 17.72 -22.47
N LYS A 67 -24.49 18.02 -22.00
CA LYS A 67 -25.27 16.97 -21.41
C LYS A 67 -25.57 16.00 -22.58
N GLU A 68 -24.63 15.11 -22.94
CA GLU A 68 -25.06 13.77 -23.20
C GLU A 68 -26.18 13.56 -22.18
N GLU A 69 -27.38 13.30 -22.64
CA GLU A 69 -28.35 12.64 -21.81
C GLU A 69 -27.55 11.53 -21.12
N ILE A 70 -27.04 11.80 -19.95
CA ILE A 70 -26.93 10.78 -18.95
C ILE A 70 -28.38 10.38 -18.86
N ASN A 71 -28.77 9.42 -19.71
CA ASN A 71 -29.91 8.57 -19.47
C ASN A 71 -29.65 8.18 -18.03
N MET A 72 -30.36 8.84 -17.13
CA MET A 72 -30.30 8.50 -15.71
C MET A 72 -30.76 7.07 -15.72
N VAL A 73 -29.77 6.16 -15.76
CA VAL A 73 -30.01 4.74 -15.70
C VAL A 73 -30.86 4.59 -14.47
N ASN A 74 -32.10 4.23 -14.66
CA ASN A 74 -32.98 4.04 -13.53
C ASN A 74 -32.42 2.85 -12.76
N VAL A 75 -31.74 3.14 -11.66
CA VAL A 75 -31.04 2.13 -10.84
C VAL A 75 -31.98 0.96 -10.53
N ASN A 76 -33.28 1.22 -10.35
CA ASN A 76 -34.28 0.19 -10.11
C ASN A 76 -34.53 -0.74 -11.34
N GLU A 77 -34.10 -0.37 -12.54
CA GLU A 77 -34.09 -1.25 -13.70
C GLU A 77 -32.87 -2.18 -13.72
N ILE A 78 -31.77 -1.74 -13.08
CA ILE A 78 -30.51 -2.52 -12.97
C ILE A 78 -30.55 -3.47 -11.79
N ILE A 79 -30.99 -2.99 -10.61
CA ILE A 79 -31.15 -3.78 -9.38
C ILE A 79 -32.55 -3.52 -8.82
N ASN A 80 -33.29 -4.57 -8.50
CA ASN A 80 -34.57 -4.43 -7.85
C ASN A 80 -34.44 -4.24 -6.33
N ASP A 81 -35.53 -3.83 -5.67
CA ASP A 81 -35.55 -3.53 -4.24
C ASP A 81 -35.10 -4.72 -3.37
N GLU A 82 -35.44 -5.95 -3.75
CA GLU A 82 -35.03 -7.15 -3.00
C GLU A 82 -33.52 -7.42 -3.16
N GLU A 83 -32.99 -7.31 -4.37
CA GLU A 83 -31.54 -7.42 -4.64
C GLU A 83 -30.77 -6.36 -3.85
N ARG A 84 -31.26 -5.11 -3.85
CA ARG A 84 -30.67 -4.01 -3.08
C ARG A 84 -30.64 -4.32 -1.59
N LYS A 85 -31.79 -4.75 -1.05
CA LYS A 85 -31.91 -5.08 0.36
C LYS A 85 -30.95 -6.18 0.79
N VAL A 86 -30.85 -7.25 0.01
CA VAL A 86 -29.93 -8.36 0.28
C VAL A 86 -28.48 -7.87 0.24
N LEU A 87 -28.08 -7.09 -0.78
CA LEU A 87 -26.73 -6.52 -0.84
C LEU A 87 -26.41 -5.65 0.36
N LEU A 88 -27.33 -4.79 0.75
CA LEU A 88 -27.14 -3.88 1.88
C LEU A 88 -26.95 -4.66 3.19
N GLU A 89 -27.77 -5.68 3.44
CA GLU A 89 -27.66 -6.51 4.64
C GLU A 89 -26.39 -7.36 4.65
N ASP A 90 -26.00 -7.93 3.50
CA ASP A 90 -24.75 -8.70 3.37
C ASP A 90 -23.54 -7.78 3.59
N MET A 91 -23.54 -6.55 3.03
CA MET A 91 -22.47 -5.56 3.27
C MET A 91 -22.39 -5.13 4.74
N LYS A 92 -23.52 -4.85 5.39
CA LYS A 92 -23.58 -4.53 6.82
C LYS A 92 -23.00 -5.66 7.68
N GLY A 93 -23.39 -6.90 7.39
CA GLY A 93 -22.89 -8.09 8.07
C GLY A 93 -21.38 -8.20 7.96
N LEU A 94 -20.86 -8.12 6.73
CA LEU A 94 -19.42 -8.19 6.45
C LEU A 94 -18.64 -7.06 7.16
N LEU A 95 -19.06 -5.82 7.01
CA LEU A 95 -18.36 -4.68 7.61
C LEU A 95 -18.37 -4.74 9.13
N SER A 96 -19.47 -5.20 9.74
CA SER A 96 -19.56 -5.41 11.18
C SER A 96 -18.65 -6.53 11.68
N GLU A 97 -18.46 -7.61 10.91
CA GLU A 97 -17.53 -8.71 11.24
C GLU A 97 -16.08 -8.20 11.35
N TYR A 98 -15.73 -7.18 10.57
CA TYR A 98 -14.40 -6.56 10.55
C TYR A 98 -14.32 -5.24 11.31
N ASP A 99 -15.28 -4.96 12.19
CA ASP A 99 -15.33 -3.79 13.09
C ASP A 99 -15.33 -2.42 12.38
N TYR A 100 -15.78 -2.38 11.11
CA TYR A 100 -15.94 -1.13 10.40
C TYR A 100 -17.21 -0.39 10.82
N GLN A 101 -17.08 0.91 11.08
CA GLN A 101 -18.22 1.80 11.26
C GLN A 101 -18.72 2.28 9.89
N TYR A 102 -20.02 2.22 9.69
CA TYR A 102 -20.67 2.65 8.45
C TYR A 102 -22.00 3.36 8.75
N THR A 103 -22.51 4.06 7.74
CA THR A 103 -23.90 4.53 7.74
C THR A 103 -24.67 3.88 6.60
N GLU A 104 -25.97 3.65 6.81
CA GLU A 104 -26.81 3.06 5.78
C GLU A 104 -26.96 3.98 4.56
N GLU A 105 -26.95 5.30 4.78
CA GLU A 105 -26.96 6.30 3.72
C GLU A 105 -25.72 6.18 2.82
N ALA A 106 -24.53 6.05 3.43
CA ALA A 106 -23.28 5.88 2.69
C ALA A 106 -23.25 4.57 1.88
N LEU A 107 -23.71 3.46 2.48
CA LEU A 107 -23.77 2.16 1.78
C LEU A 107 -24.77 2.19 0.62
N ASN A 108 -25.93 2.83 0.80
CA ASN A 108 -26.88 3.00 -0.30
C ASN A 108 -26.28 3.83 -1.44
N LYS A 109 -25.56 4.92 -1.13
CA LYS A 109 -24.86 5.72 -2.14
C LYS A 109 -23.81 4.90 -2.90
N ILE A 110 -23.05 4.05 -2.20
CA ILE A 110 -22.08 3.13 -2.82
C ILE A 110 -22.80 2.17 -3.77
N ILE A 111 -23.90 1.55 -3.33
CA ILE A 111 -24.70 0.62 -4.15
C ILE A 111 -25.27 1.33 -5.39
N ASP A 112 -25.77 2.55 -5.25
CA ASP A 112 -26.31 3.34 -6.37
C ASP A 112 -25.23 3.71 -7.38
N THR A 113 -24.08 4.16 -6.92
CA THR A 113 -22.94 4.49 -7.77
C THR A 113 -22.41 3.25 -8.48
N TRP A 114 -22.27 2.14 -7.74
CA TRP A 114 -21.88 0.84 -8.32
C TRP A 114 -22.87 0.38 -9.41
N ALA A 115 -24.16 0.38 -9.13
CA ALA A 115 -25.18 -0.06 -10.08
C ALA A 115 -25.19 0.81 -11.34
N THR A 116 -25.06 2.13 -11.17
CA THR A 116 -24.99 3.09 -12.28
C THR A 116 -23.75 2.87 -13.13
N ASN A 117 -22.58 2.80 -12.51
CA ASN A 117 -21.31 2.71 -13.24
C ASN A 117 -21.14 1.35 -13.93
N LYS A 118 -21.64 0.26 -13.34
CA LYS A 118 -21.54 -1.09 -13.88
C LYS A 118 -22.82 -1.59 -14.59
N ALA A 119 -23.75 -0.70 -14.92
CA ALA A 119 -25.04 -1.06 -15.48
C ALA A 119 -24.94 -2.01 -16.68
N ASP A 120 -24.04 -1.75 -17.63
CA ASP A 120 -23.81 -2.58 -18.80
C ASP A 120 -23.34 -3.98 -18.42
N LEU A 121 -22.35 -4.08 -17.52
CA LEU A 121 -21.82 -5.36 -17.04
C LEU A 121 -22.87 -6.15 -16.25
N ILE A 122 -23.60 -5.51 -15.34
CA ILE A 122 -24.66 -6.13 -14.55
C ILE A 122 -25.74 -6.68 -15.47
N THR A 123 -26.18 -5.87 -16.42
CA THR A 123 -27.22 -6.24 -17.37
C THR A 123 -26.80 -7.43 -18.24
N ALA A 124 -25.54 -7.42 -18.70
CA ALA A 124 -24.98 -8.52 -19.48
C ALA A 124 -24.86 -9.80 -18.66
N ILE A 125 -24.28 -9.72 -17.46
CA ILE A 125 -24.09 -10.86 -16.55
C ILE A 125 -25.44 -11.51 -16.19
N LYS A 126 -26.48 -10.72 -15.94
CA LYS A 126 -27.83 -11.23 -15.64
C LYS A 126 -28.44 -12.06 -16.77
N LYS A 127 -28.01 -11.87 -18.02
CA LYS A 127 -28.46 -12.64 -19.18
C LYS A 127 -27.73 -13.97 -19.37
N HIS A 128 -26.59 -14.15 -18.72
CA HIS A 128 -25.77 -15.34 -18.92
C HIS A 128 -26.43 -16.61 -18.33
N PRO A 129 -26.39 -17.78 -19.03
CA PRO A 129 -27.01 -19.02 -18.54
C PRO A 129 -26.59 -19.47 -17.16
N ASN A 130 -25.34 -19.20 -16.81
CA ASN A 130 -24.76 -19.55 -15.51
C ASN A 130 -24.81 -18.40 -14.49
N TYR A 131 -25.70 -17.43 -14.69
CA TYR A 131 -25.93 -16.36 -13.73
C TYR A 131 -26.47 -16.92 -12.41
N LEU A 132 -25.82 -16.60 -11.31
CA LEU A 132 -26.32 -16.92 -9.98
C LEU A 132 -27.31 -15.83 -9.55
N GLN A 133 -28.59 -16.21 -9.50
CA GLN A 133 -29.71 -15.28 -9.28
C GLN A 133 -29.49 -14.40 -8.03
N GLY A 134 -29.55 -13.09 -8.20
CA GLY A 134 -29.42 -12.08 -7.15
C GLY A 134 -27.99 -11.91 -6.59
N LYS A 135 -26.98 -12.59 -7.17
CA LYS A 135 -25.60 -12.55 -6.69
C LYS A 135 -24.64 -11.82 -7.64
N PHE A 136 -25.10 -11.30 -8.75
CA PHE A 136 -24.32 -10.49 -9.72
C PHE A 136 -23.02 -11.16 -10.16
N MET A 137 -23.07 -12.46 -10.36
CA MET A 137 -21.94 -13.28 -10.77
C MET A 137 -22.35 -14.43 -11.68
N ILE A 138 -21.39 -14.88 -12.47
CA ILE A 138 -21.48 -16.09 -13.28
C ILE A 138 -20.66 -17.17 -12.59
N VAL A 139 -21.26 -18.34 -12.34
CA VAL A 139 -20.61 -19.45 -11.63
C VAL A 139 -20.73 -20.72 -12.47
N PHE A 140 -19.61 -21.38 -12.69
CA PHE A 140 -19.59 -22.69 -13.37
C PHE A 140 -18.43 -23.55 -12.87
N SER A 141 -18.58 -24.87 -13.04
CA SER A 141 -17.52 -25.80 -12.75
C SER A 141 -16.60 -25.93 -13.96
N HIS A 142 -15.32 -25.77 -13.76
CA HIS A 142 -14.32 -25.90 -14.82
C HIS A 142 -13.25 -26.92 -14.43
N ASN A 143 -12.89 -27.76 -15.41
CA ASN A 143 -11.81 -28.70 -15.27
C ASN A 143 -10.52 -28.05 -15.80
N PHE A 144 -9.57 -27.83 -14.91
CA PHE A 144 -8.25 -27.37 -15.29
C PHE A 144 -7.33 -28.57 -15.52
N ASP A 145 -6.68 -28.58 -16.66
CA ASP A 145 -5.55 -29.48 -16.88
C ASP A 145 -4.42 -29.00 -15.96
N ARG A 146 -4.21 -29.75 -14.91
CA ARG A 146 -3.15 -29.49 -13.97
C ARG A 146 -1.83 -29.86 -14.61
N THR A 147 -1.17 -28.94 -15.27
CA THR A 147 0.20 -29.16 -15.62
C THR A 147 1.07 -29.10 -14.39
N ILE A 148 0.93 -28.11 -13.52
CA ILE A 148 1.66 -28.05 -12.24
C ILE A 148 1.05 -26.99 -11.35
N ASP A 149 0.84 -27.31 -10.08
CA ASP A 149 0.49 -26.33 -9.05
C ASP A 149 1.77 -25.63 -8.55
N LYS A 150 2.19 -24.58 -9.26
CA LYS A 150 3.37 -23.81 -8.89
C LYS A 150 3.25 -23.18 -7.51
N THR A 151 2.05 -22.90 -7.02
CA THR A 151 1.84 -22.37 -5.67
C THR A 151 2.32 -23.36 -4.62
N ALA A 152 1.94 -24.64 -4.75
CA ALA A 152 2.40 -25.68 -3.85
C ALA A 152 3.91 -25.94 -3.99
N ILE A 153 4.43 -25.91 -5.22
CA ILE A 153 5.87 -26.03 -5.48
C ILE A 153 6.64 -24.85 -4.86
N ASN A 154 6.19 -23.62 -5.04
CA ASN A 154 6.82 -22.45 -4.46
C ASN A 154 6.68 -22.43 -2.92
N GLY A 155 5.57 -22.91 -2.38
CA GLY A 155 5.39 -23.11 -0.95
C GLY A 155 6.41 -24.09 -0.38
N PHE A 156 6.59 -25.22 -1.05
CA PHE A 156 7.59 -26.23 -0.69
C PHE A 156 9.01 -25.67 -0.79
N LYS A 157 9.34 -24.94 -1.88
CA LYS A 157 10.62 -24.25 -2.04
C LYS A 157 10.90 -23.28 -0.89
N LYS A 158 9.91 -22.44 -0.51
CA LYS A 158 10.05 -21.52 0.62
C LYS A 158 10.30 -22.27 1.92
N TRP A 159 9.60 -23.38 2.15
CA TRP A 159 9.80 -24.20 3.32
C TRP A 159 11.21 -24.82 3.33
N LEU A 160 11.68 -25.40 2.22
CA LEU A 160 13.04 -25.96 2.10
C LEU A 160 14.12 -24.92 2.39
N LEU A 161 13.95 -23.69 1.89
CA LEU A 161 14.93 -22.61 1.99
C LEU A 161 14.76 -21.75 3.23
N ASN A 162 13.76 -22.05 4.07
CA ASN A 162 13.58 -21.37 5.33
C ASN A 162 14.79 -21.58 6.24
N SER A 163 15.23 -20.50 6.89
CA SER A 163 16.45 -20.54 7.70
C SER A 163 16.38 -21.52 8.87
N GLU A 164 15.22 -21.66 9.50
CA GLU A 164 15.01 -22.59 10.63
C GLU A 164 15.01 -24.04 10.15
N THR A 165 14.31 -24.32 9.05
CA THR A 165 14.28 -25.64 8.43
C THR A 165 15.67 -26.10 8.03
N CYS A 166 16.43 -25.26 7.32
CA CYS A 166 17.79 -25.57 6.93
C CYS A 166 18.73 -25.71 8.13
N PHE A 167 18.52 -24.94 9.18
CA PHE A 167 19.30 -25.06 10.41
C PHE A 167 19.05 -26.40 11.13
N ALA A 168 17.80 -26.80 11.25
CA ALA A 168 17.43 -28.08 11.85
C ALA A 168 18.00 -29.26 11.05
N VAL A 169 17.94 -29.21 9.71
CA VAL A 169 18.50 -30.26 8.85
C VAL A 169 20.01 -30.40 9.02
N ARG A 170 20.73 -29.29 9.27
CA ARG A 170 22.19 -29.28 9.45
C ARG A 170 22.66 -30.23 10.54
N GLU A 171 21.85 -30.51 11.55
CA GLU A 171 22.17 -31.46 12.63
C GLU A 171 22.27 -32.90 12.11
N PHE A 172 21.62 -33.20 11.01
CA PHE A 172 21.61 -34.53 10.37
C PHE A 172 22.60 -34.67 9.21
N MET A 173 23.27 -33.57 8.83
CA MET A 173 24.24 -33.59 7.74
C MET A 173 25.56 -34.25 8.18
N THR A 174 26.24 -34.89 7.23
CA THR A 174 27.59 -35.40 7.47
C THR A 174 28.58 -34.25 7.73
N GLU A 175 29.72 -34.57 8.33
CA GLU A 175 30.76 -33.57 8.63
C GLU A 175 31.31 -32.95 7.33
N GLU A 176 31.41 -33.72 6.26
CA GLU A 176 31.81 -33.27 4.94
C GLU A 176 30.81 -32.24 4.36
N MET A 177 29.52 -32.52 4.42
CA MET A 177 28.46 -31.62 4.00
C MET A 177 28.43 -30.32 4.86
N ARG A 178 28.76 -30.41 6.16
CA ARG A 178 28.82 -29.24 7.04
C ARG A 178 29.95 -28.29 6.68
N ASN A 179 31.09 -28.80 6.27
CA ASN A 179 32.27 -28.01 5.95
C ASN A 179 32.09 -27.16 4.68
N GLU A 180 31.33 -27.63 3.70
CA GLU A 180 31.00 -26.86 2.49
C GLU A 180 30.06 -25.66 2.76
N VAL A 181 29.31 -25.68 3.88
CA VAL A 181 28.35 -24.62 4.22
C VAL A 181 29.04 -23.35 4.75
N ILE A 182 30.26 -23.47 5.28
CA ILE A 182 30.93 -22.39 6.01
C ILE A 182 31.32 -21.24 5.07
N ASP A 183 31.71 -21.53 3.84
CA ASP A 183 32.26 -20.52 2.92
C ASP A 183 31.20 -19.57 2.30
N TYR A 184 29.91 -19.90 2.35
CA TYR A 184 28.88 -19.13 1.66
C TYR A 184 27.72 -18.63 2.55
N GLY A 185 27.79 -18.83 3.85
CA GLY A 185 26.68 -18.47 4.77
C GLY A 185 25.37 -19.24 4.50
N ARG A 186 25.41 -20.30 3.69
CA ARG A 186 24.28 -21.14 3.34
C ARG A 186 24.18 -22.31 4.31
N LYS A 187 22.98 -22.84 4.48
CA LYS A 187 22.68 -23.87 5.48
C LYS A 187 22.65 -25.29 4.94
N LEU A 188 22.86 -25.46 3.64
CA LEU A 188 23.02 -26.72 2.92
C LEU A 188 24.28 -26.66 2.04
N PRO A 189 24.92 -27.78 1.71
CA PRO A 189 26.01 -27.81 0.75
C PRO A 189 25.62 -27.09 -0.55
N ASN A 190 26.55 -26.32 -1.10
CA ASN A 190 26.23 -25.41 -2.21
C ASN A 190 25.64 -26.14 -3.41
N ASP A 191 26.20 -27.27 -3.80
CA ASP A 191 25.73 -28.05 -4.95
C ASP A 191 24.33 -28.62 -4.71
N ILE A 192 24.07 -29.14 -3.52
CA ILE A 192 22.75 -29.66 -3.14
C ILE A 192 21.75 -28.51 -3.07
N PHE A 193 22.13 -27.36 -2.50
CA PHE A 193 21.28 -26.19 -2.43
C PHE A 193 20.91 -25.66 -3.82
N CYS A 194 21.88 -25.49 -4.71
CA CYS A 194 21.64 -25.06 -6.09
C CYS A 194 20.74 -26.05 -6.83
N PHE A 195 21.02 -27.34 -6.69
CA PHE A 195 20.23 -28.38 -7.34
C PHE A 195 18.79 -28.47 -6.82
N LEU A 196 18.56 -28.36 -5.51
CA LEU A 196 17.21 -28.27 -4.95
C LEU A 196 16.46 -27.05 -5.47
N THR A 197 17.17 -25.93 -5.64
CA THR A 197 16.59 -24.72 -6.21
C THR A 197 16.21 -24.90 -7.67
N GLU A 198 17.05 -25.55 -8.47
CA GLU A 198 16.77 -25.90 -9.86
C GLU A 198 15.60 -26.89 -9.95
N MET A 199 15.63 -27.97 -9.17
CA MET A 199 14.56 -28.97 -9.17
C MET A 199 13.19 -28.42 -8.82
N THR A 200 13.12 -27.49 -7.88
CA THR A 200 11.84 -26.85 -7.53
C THR A 200 11.29 -25.94 -8.63
N ASN A 201 12.12 -25.58 -9.61
CA ASN A 201 11.70 -24.85 -10.81
C ASN A 201 11.37 -25.77 -11.99
N MET A 202 11.73 -27.06 -11.91
CA MET A 202 11.41 -28.03 -12.96
C MET A 202 9.94 -28.41 -12.93
N THR A 203 9.35 -28.42 -14.10
CA THR A 203 7.91 -28.64 -14.31
C THR A 203 7.57 -30.04 -14.82
N GLY A 204 8.57 -30.88 -14.97
CA GLY A 204 8.40 -32.25 -15.48
C GLY A 204 7.98 -33.24 -14.40
N GLN A 205 7.09 -34.17 -14.76
CA GLN A 205 6.68 -35.28 -13.88
C GLN A 205 7.81 -36.31 -13.73
N TYR A 206 8.65 -36.44 -14.74
CA TYR A 206 9.73 -37.42 -14.83
C TYR A 206 11.07 -36.73 -15.06
N ILE A 207 12.15 -37.32 -14.50
CA ILE A 207 13.50 -36.80 -14.68
C ILE A 207 14.07 -37.15 -16.04
N ASP A 208 14.90 -36.27 -16.54
CA ASP A 208 15.70 -36.46 -17.78
C ASP A 208 17.16 -36.81 -17.48
N ASP A 209 17.96 -36.90 -18.53
CA ASP A 209 19.38 -37.24 -18.42
C ASP A 209 20.18 -36.17 -17.66
N TYR A 210 19.80 -34.91 -17.75
CA TYR A 210 20.43 -33.81 -17.03
C TYR A 210 20.30 -33.96 -15.51
N VAL A 211 19.10 -34.28 -15.03
CA VAL A 211 18.84 -34.51 -13.61
C VAL A 211 19.60 -35.72 -13.10
N VAL A 212 19.69 -36.78 -13.90
CA VAL A 212 20.46 -37.97 -13.56
C VAL A 212 21.93 -37.63 -13.36
N GLU A 213 22.55 -36.93 -14.32
CA GLU A 213 23.96 -36.53 -14.26
C GLU A 213 24.24 -35.64 -13.02
N ARG A 214 23.35 -34.72 -12.71
CA ARG A 214 23.50 -33.87 -11.52
C ARG A 214 23.42 -34.64 -10.21
N LEU A 215 22.53 -35.62 -10.13
CA LEU A 215 22.39 -36.49 -8.94
C LEU A 215 23.59 -37.41 -8.74
N ASP A 216 24.11 -38.00 -9.82
CA ASP A 216 25.28 -38.84 -9.77
C ASP A 216 26.53 -38.06 -9.33
N ASN A 217 26.62 -36.79 -9.70
CA ASN A 217 27.68 -35.87 -9.22
C ASN A 217 27.54 -35.52 -7.73
N ILE A 218 26.32 -35.51 -7.17
CA ILE A 218 26.09 -35.29 -5.72
C ILE A 218 26.43 -36.57 -4.96
N SER A 219 25.86 -37.70 -5.34
CA SER A 219 26.15 -39.02 -4.77
C SER A 219 25.68 -40.14 -5.69
N PRO A 220 26.59 -41.05 -6.10
CA PRO A 220 26.20 -42.26 -6.86
C PRO A 220 25.17 -43.14 -6.13
N ASP A 221 25.11 -43.07 -4.81
CA ASP A 221 24.17 -43.86 -3.98
C ASP A 221 22.70 -43.41 -4.16
N LEU A 222 22.48 -42.28 -4.79
CA LEU A 222 21.11 -41.83 -5.11
C LEU A 222 20.47 -42.67 -6.23
N HIS A 223 21.25 -43.36 -7.02
CA HIS A 223 20.80 -44.33 -8.07
C HIS A 223 19.61 -43.80 -8.87
N ALA A 224 19.75 -42.61 -9.47
CA ALA A 224 18.73 -42.02 -10.32
C ALA A 224 18.84 -42.56 -11.75
N HIS A 225 17.74 -42.73 -12.46
CA HIS A 225 17.73 -43.06 -13.87
C HIS A 225 16.61 -42.33 -14.60
N LYS A 226 16.81 -42.03 -15.86
CA LYS A 226 15.84 -41.39 -16.75
C LYS A 226 14.46 -42.03 -16.64
N GLY A 227 13.42 -41.23 -16.63
CA GLY A 227 12.03 -41.68 -16.54
C GLY A 227 11.55 -42.05 -15.15
N GLN A 228 12.36 -41.85 -14.11
CA GLN A 228 11.83 -41.88 -12.73
C GLN A 228 10.94 -40.67 -12.46
N LYS A 229 9.95 -40.87 -11.57
CA LYS A 229 9.11 -39.76 -11.10
C LYS A 229 9.96 -38.72 -10.36
N MET A 230 9.82 -37.45 -10.71
CA MET A 230 10.52 -36.32 -10.08
C MET A 230 10.34 -36.34 -8.57
N SER A 231 9.11 -36.52 -8.07
CA SER A 231 8.83 -36.57 -6.62
C SER A 231 9.62 -37.66 -5.91
N ARG A 232 9.78 -38.84 -6.54
CA ARG A 232 10.59 -39.93 -5.94
C ARG A 232 12.07 -39.55 -5.83
N VAL A 233 12.60 -38.89 -6.84
CA VAL A 233 14.00 -38.47 -6.87
C VAL A 233 14.25 -37.35 -5.87
N VAL A 234 13.37 -36.34 -5.81
CA VAL A 234 13.43 -35.27 -4.81
C VAL A 234 13.36 -35.84 -3.39
N ASN A 235 12.47 -36.82 -3.13
CA ASN A 235 12.40 -37.48 -1.84
C ASN A 235 13.71 -38.19 -1.46
N LYS A 236 14.35 -38.87 -2.42
CA LYS A 236 15.66 -39.51 -2.17
C LYS A 236 16.72 -38.49 -1.77
N LEU A 237 16.82 -37.38 -2.53
CA LEU A 237 17.77 -36.31 -2.24
C LEU A 237 17.50 -35.66 -0.87
N LEU A 238 16.25 -35.35 -0.59
CA LEU A 238 15.87 -34.74 0.69
C LEU A 238 16.10 -35.68 1.88
N THR A 239 15.91 -36.99 1.66
CA THR A 239 16.23 -38.01 2.66
C THR A 239 17.74 -38.13 2.87
N TYR A 240 18.51 -38.07 1.81
CA TYR A 240 19.99 -38.09 1.85
C TYR A 240 20.54 -36.92 2.71
N VAL A 241 19.97 -35.71 2.58
CA VAL A 241 20.38 -34.55 3.37
C VAL A 241 19.65 -34.39 4.70
N GLY A 242 18.74 -35.30 5.08
CA GLY A 242 18.12 -35.36 6.40
C GLY A 242 16.80 -34.62 6.58
N PHE A 243 16.19 -34.04 5.53
CA PHE A 243 14.90 -33.33 5.63
C PHE A 243 13.76 -34.25 6.09
N ASN A 244 13.83 -35.55 5.79
CA ASN A 244 12.83 -36.53 6.20
C ASN A 244 12.72 -36.70 7.72
N LYS A 245 13.65 -36.17 8.49
CA LYS A 245 13.65 -36.19 9.95
C LYS A 245 12.92 -35.01 10.57
N LEU A 246 12.54 -34.00 9.77
CA LEU A 246 11.79 -32.86 10.24
C LEU A 246 10.30 -33.21 10.47
N PRO A 247 9.69 -32.72 11.55
CA PRO A 247 8.31 -33.06 11.90
C PRO A 247 7.29 -32.81 10.79
N ASP A 248 7.48 -31.72 10.04
CA ASP A 248 6.54 -31.29 9.01
C ASP A 248 6.84 -31.85 7.61
N TYR A 249 7.92 -32.59 7.47
CA TYR A 249 8.40 -33.06 6.14
C TYR A 249 7.32 -33.78 5.34
N ASN A 250 6.67 -34.76 5.95
CA ASN A 250 5.68 -35.58 5.23
C ASN A 250 4.50 -34.73 4.73
N ARG A 251 4.07 -33.74 5.50
CA ARG A 251 2.99 -32.82 5.11
C ARG A 251 3.39 -31.93 3.95
N GLU A 252 4.54 -31.30 4.03
CA GLU A 252 5.00 -30.36 3.02
C GLU A 252 5.43 -31.10 1.74
N PHE A 253 6.08 -32.25 1.88
CA PHE A 253 6.46 -33.07 0.74
C PHE A 253 5.23 -33.66 0.01
N ALA A 254 4.19 -34.07 0.73
CA ALA A 254 2.96 -34.56 0.11
C ALA A 254 2.33 -33.49 -0.80
N LYS A 255 2.22 -32.24 -0.33
CA LYS A 255 1.72 -31.13 -1.14
C LYS A 255 2.53 -30.94 -2.43
N TYR A 256 3.86 -31.00 -2.33
CA TYR A 256 4.76 -30.91 -3.48
C TYR A 256 4.59 -32.09 -4.44
N ALA A 257 4.57 -33.31 -3.94
CA ALA A 257 4.42 -34.51 -4.75
C ALA A 257 3.08 -34.56 -5.48
N ASP A 258 2.01 -34.12 -4.80
CA ASP A 258 0.69 -34.00 -5.42
C ASP A 258 0.68 -32.90 -6.50
N ALA A 259 1.39 -31.80 -6.27
CA ALA A 259 1.52 -30.73 -7.23
C ALA A 259 2.17 -31.18 -8.56
N LEU A 260 3.07 -32.14 -8.51
CA LEU A 260 3.71 -32.71 -9.71
C LEU A 260 2.86 -33.73 -10.46
N ASN A 261 1.75 -34.21 -9.89
CA ASN A 261 0.87 -35.12 -10.60
C ASN A 261 -0.08 -34.38 -11.53
N PRO A 262 -0.12 -34.70 -12.83
CA PRO A 262 -1.08 -34.11 -13.75
C PRO A 262 -2.48 -34.70 -13.48
N LEU A 263 -3.19 -34.14 -12.52
CA LEU A 263 -4.58 -34.48 -12.25
C LEU A 263 -5.46 -33.35 -12.80
N GLN A 264 -6.56 -33.72 -13.45
CA GLN A 264 -7.63 -32.73 -13.70
C GLN A 264 -8.19 -32.30 -12.36
N ILE A 265 -8.20 -30.98 -12.10
CA ILE A 265 -8.82 -30.41 -10.92
C ILE A 265 -10.07 -29.70 -11.38
N THR A 266 -11.20 -30.09 -10.80
CA THR A 266 -12.43 -29.34 -10.95
C THR A 266 -12.48 -28.22 -9.90
N ARG A 267 -12.77 -27.01 -10.33
CA ARG A 267 -13.00 -25.85 -9.46
C ARG A 267 -14.28 -25.14 -9.86
N HIS A 268 -14.93 -24.52 -8.90
CA HIS A 268 -15.90 -23.48 -9.25
C HIS A 268 -15.14 -22.23 -9.66
N THR A 269 -15.54 -21.70 -10.80
CA THR A 269 -14.97 -20.51 -11.42
C THR A 269 -16.02 -19.43 -11.38
N VAL A 270 -15.67 -18.28 -10.87
CA VAL A 270 -16.57 -17.16 -10.64
C VAL A 270 -16.05 -15.93 -11.37
N LEU A 271 -16.91 -15.33 -12.20
CA LEU A 271 -16.74 -13.98 -12.72
C LEU A 271 -17.81 -13.09 -12.12
N SER A 272 -17.39 -12.08 -11.36
CA SER A 272 -18.28 -11.31 -10.51
C SER A 272 -18.14 -9.80 -10.67
N VAL A 273 -19.25 -9.12 -10.52
CA VAL A 273 -19.35 -7.68 -10.27
C VAL A 273 -20.06 -7.37 -8.95
N ASN A 274 -20.28 -8.37 -8.11
CA ASN A 274 -20.91 -8.21 -6.80
C ASN A 274 -20.04 -7.33 -5.87
N PRO A 275 -20.60 -6.31 -5.22
CA PRO A 275 -19.88 -5.46 -4.26
C PRO A 275 -19.07 -6.22 -3.20
N LEU A 276 -19.63 -7.31 -2.67
CA LEU A 276 -18.98 -8.14 -1.66
C LEU A 276 -17.72 -8.83 -2.18
N ASP A 277 -17.68 -9.19 -3.46
CA ASP A 277 -16.48 -9.81 -4.04
C ASP A 277 -15.31 -8.84 -4.16
N TYR A 278 -15.57 -7.54 -4.28
CA TYR A 278 -14.50 -6.53 -4.20
C TYR A 278 -14.00 -6.37 -2.76
N LEU A 279 -14.90 -6.28 -1.79
CA LEU A 279 -14.52 -6.17 -0.37
C LEU A 279 -13.75 -7.41 0.12
N THR A 280 -14.08 -8.59 -0.41
CA THR A 280 -13.46 -9.86 -0.02
C THR A 280 -12.46 -10.41 -1.04
N MET A 281 -12.04 -9.61 -2.02
CA MET A 281 -11.18 -10.11 -3.09
C MET A 281 -9.82 -10.62 -2.65
N SER A 282 -9.42 -10.32 -1.44
CA SER A 282 -8.18 -10.78 -0.80
C SER A 282 -8.38 -11.88 0.24
N PHE A 283 -9.60 -12.41 0.39
CA PHE A 283 -9.88 -13.53 1.27
C PHE A 283 -9.44 -14.83 0.60
N GLY A 284 -8.15 -15.07 0.60
CA GLY A 284 -7.54 -16.21 -0.05
C GLY A 284 -7.40 -17.44 0.83
N ASN A 285 -7.25 -18.61 0.22
CA ASN A 285 -6.87 -19.82 0.92
C ASN A 285 -5.36 -19.80 1.18
N SER A 286 -4.95 -19.35 2.35
CA SER A 286 -3.56 -19.18 2.78
C SER A 286 -2.79 -18.07 2.01
N TRP A 287 -3.48 -17.08 1.49
CA TRP A 287 -2.89 -15.89 0.89
C TRP A 287 -3.78 -14.66 1.09
N ALA A 288 -3.20 -13.48 1.02
CA ALA A 288 -3.88 -12.20 1.00
C ALA A 288 -3.19 -11.25 0.02
N SER A 289 -3.81 -10.11 -0.27
CA SER A 289 -3.21 -9.02 -1.04
C SER A 289 -3.36 -7.69 -0.29
N CYS A 290 -2.73 -6.64 -0.81
CA CYS A 290 -2.83 -5.30 -0.24
C CYS A 290 -4.27 -4.74 -0.21
N HIS A 291 -5.18 -5.24 -1.06
CA HIS A 291 -6.59 -4.87 -1.09
C HIS A 291 -7.43 -5.75 -0.16
N THR A 292 -7.16 -5.72 1.11
CA THR A 292 -7.92 -6.45 2.12
C THR A 292 -8.58 -5.51 3.11
N ILE A 293 -9.82 -5.83 3.49
CA ILE A 293 -10.49 -5.21 4.63
C ILE A 293 -10.14 -5.90 5.94
N ASP A 294 -9.50 -7.07 5.89
CA ASP A 294 -9.06 -7.84 7.05
C ASP A 294 -7.68 -7.35 7.53
N LYS A 295 -7.65 -6.19 8.19
CA LYS A 295 -6.41 -5.58 8.70
C LYS A 295 -5.80 -6.35 9.87
N GLU A 296 -6.64 -7.01 10.67
CA GLU A 296 -6.23 -7.72 11.87
C GLU A 296 -5.89 -9.19 11.61
N ASN A 297 -5.90 -9.63 10.35
CA ASN A 297 -5.66 -11.02 9.98
C ASN A 297 -6.60 -12.02 10.72
N LYS A 298 -7.86 -11.64 10.89
CA LYS A 298 -8.86 -12.47 11.58
C LYS A 298 -9.02 -13.87 10.97
N ARG A 299 -8.71 -14.00 9.67
CA ARG A 299 -8.76 -15.26 8.93
C ARG A 299 -7.46 -16.06 8.97
N ASN A 300 -6.49 -15.69 9.80
CA ASN A 300 -5.18 -16.36 9.89
C ASN A 300 -4.49 -16.54 8.54
N MET A 301 -4.53 -15.53 7.69
CA MET A 301 -3.87 -15.55 6.40
C MET A 301 -2.40 -15.18 6.56
N PRO A 302 -1.45 -16.09 6.28
CA PRO A 302 -0.04 -15.76 6.34
C PRO A 302 0.27 -14.66 5.32
N ASN A 303 1.07 -13.68 5.71
CA ASN A 303 1.46 -12.53 4.91
C ASN A 303 0.30 -11.60 4.50
N SER A 304 -0.68 -11.39 5.38
CA SER A 304 -1.60 -10.28 5.19
C SER A 304 -0.78 -8.99 5.19
N TYR A 305 -0.81 -8.27 4.09
CA TYR A 305 -0.44 -6.86 4.12
C TYR A 305 -1.50 -6.17 4.96
N GLU A 306 -1.10 -5.26 5.84
CA GLU A 306 -1.95 -4.55 6.80
C GLU A 306 -3.02 -3.65 6.15
N GLY A 307 -3.70 -4.12 5.12
CA GLY A 307 -4.76 -3.41 4.42
C GLY A 307 -4.34 -2.07 3.82
N MET A 308 -3.06 -1.95 3.43
CA MET A 308 -2.43 -0.72 2.93
C MET A 308 -3.21 -0.05 1.78
N TYR A 309 -4.07 -0.80 1.09
CA TYR A 309 -4.92 -0.32 0.01
C TYR A 309 -6.34 -0.84 0.12
N SER A 310 -6.89 -0.88 1.34
CA SER A 310 -8.27 -1.36 1.53
C SER A 310 -9.30 -0.49 0.80
N SER A 311 -9.05 0.81 0.65
CA SER A 311 -9.87 1.73 -0.16
C SER A 311 -9.96 1.31 -1.64
N GLY A 312 -8.94 0.64 -2.16
CA GLY A 312 -8.93 0.09 -3.52
C GLY A 312 -10.04 -0.94 -3.74
N THR A 313 -10.55 -1.59 -2.70
CA THR A 313 -11.72 -2.48 -2.80
C THR A 313 -12.95 -1.71 -3.26
N VAL A 314 -13.21 -0.55 -2.65
CA VAL A 314 -14.33 0.33 -3.02
C VAL A 314 -14.05 1.00 -4.37
N SER A 315 -12.83 1.44 -4.61
CA SER A 315 -12.44 2.05 -5.89
C SER A 315 -12.70 1.12 -7.08
N TYR A 316 -12.29 -0.16 -7.01
CA TYR A 316 -12.58 -1.15 -8.05
C TYR A 316 -14.06 -1.54 -8.13
N MET A 317 -14.73 -1.56 -7.01
CA MET A 317 -16.18 -1.78 -6.97
C MET A 317 -16.92 -0.73 -7.79
N LEU A 318 -16.53 0.53 -7.68
CA LEU A 318 -17.20 1.66 -8.30
C LEU A 318 -16.74 1.96 -9.72
N ASP A 319 -15.55 1.55 -10.14
CA ASP A 319 -15.11 1.81 -11.51
C ASP A 319 -15.88 0.98 -12.55
N LYS A 320 -16.07 1.53 -13.75
CA LYS A 320 -16.86 0.90 -14.81
C LYS A 320 -16.26 -0.43 -15.31
N PRO A 321 -14.95 -0.54 -15.61
CA PRO A 321 -14.38 -1.64 -16.36
C PRO A 321 -14.00 -2.87 -15.56
N SER A 322 -13.90 -2.78 -14.23
CA SER A 322 -13.28 -3.85 -13.42
C SER A 322 -14.25 -4.95 -13.01
N MET A 323 -13.76 -6.17 -13.09
CA MET A 323 -14.46 -7.40 -12.66
C MET A 323 -13.52 -8.24 -11.80
N VAL A 324 -14.06 -8.96 -10.83
CA VAL A 324 -13.33 -9.92 -10.02
C VAL A 324 -13.51 -11.32 -10.59
N PHE A 325 -12.41 -11.98 -10.89
CA PHE A 325 -12.38 -13.38 -11.28
C PHE A 325 -11.67 -14.19 -10.21
N TYR A 326 -12.26 -15.29 -9.78
CA TYR A 326 -11.64 -16.16 -8.80
C TYR A 326 -12.10 -17.61 -8.93
N THR A 327 -11.36 -18.51 -8.29
CA THR A 327 -11.70 -19.92 -8.18
C THR A 327 -11.81 -20.35 -6.74
N VAL A 328 -12.77 -21.22 -6.45
CA VAL A 328 -12.96 -21.88 -5.15
C VAL A 328 -13.05 -23.39 -5.32
N ASP A 329 -13.00 -24.12 -4.22
CA ASP A 329 -13.07 -25.57 -4.26
C ASP A 329 -14.41 -26.06 -4.86
N ALA A 330 -14.36 -27.09 -5.69
CA ALA A 330 -15.55 -27.64 -6.34
C ALA A 330 -16.53 -28.30 -5.37
N SER A 331 -16.12 -28.62 -4.17
CA SER A 331 -16.99 -29.15 -3.13
C SER A 331 -17.91 -28.09 -2.50
N TYR A 332 -17.59 -26.80 -2.70
CA TYR A 332 -18.43 -25.71 -2.23
C TYR A 332 -19.79 -25.72 -2.95
N ASN A 333 -20.85 -25.74 -2.19
CA ASN A 333 -22.23 -25.79 -2.71
C ASN A 333 -23.14 -24.67 -2.17
N GLY A 334 -22.53 -23.67 -1.49
CA GLY A 334 -23.23 -22.50 -0.99
C GLY A 334 -23.58 -21.49 -2.07
N LYS A 335 -24.24 -20.40 -1.67
CA LYS A 335 -24.60 -19.27 -2.53
C LYS A 335 -23.74 -18.04 -2.30
N ASP A 336 -23.03 -17.98 -1.18
CA ASP A 336 -22.26 -16.84 -0.74
C ASP A 336 -20.78 -17.04 -1.09
N PHE A 337 -20.52 -17.20 -2.42
CA PHE A 337 -19.18 -17.42 -2.96
C PHE A 337 -18.17 -16.34 -2.53
N TRP A 338 -18.64 -15.12 -2.29
CA TRP A 338 -17.80 -14.03 -1.80
C TRP A 338 -17.13 -14.34 -0.46
N ASN A 339 -17.75 -15.15 0.37
CA ASN A 339 -17.23 -15.53 1.71
C ASN A 339 -16.31 -16.77 1.66
N GLU A 340 -16.37 -17.55 0.60
CA GLU A 340 -15.54 -18.75 0.45
C GLU A 340 -14.06 -18.36 0.23
N PRO A 341 -13.10 -19.02 0.93
CA PRO A 341 -11.68 -18.78 0.71
C PRO A 341 -11.29 -19.04 -0.74
N LYS A 342 -10.74 -18.03 -1.39
CA LYS A 342 -10.39 -18.07 -2.82
C LYS A 342 -9.08 -18.83 -3.02
N ILE A 343 -9.09 -19.82 -3.91
CA ILE A 343 -7.87 -20.54 -4.31
C ILE A 343 -6.96 -19.59 -5.10
N ASN A 344 -7.53 -18.92 -6.10
CA ASN A 344 -6.87 -17.89 -6.88
C ASN A 344 -7.82 -16.73 -7.09
N ARG A 345 -7.27 -15.52 -7.27
CA ARG A 345 -8.03 -14.33 -7.65
C ARG A 345 -7.27 -13.48 -8.65
N GLN A 346 -7.99 -12.92 -9.59
CA GLN A 346 -7.47 -12.02 -10.60
C GLN A 346 -8.50 -10.94 -10.91
N MET A 347 -8.04 -9.70 -11.14
CA MET A 347 -8.87 -8.66 -11.69
C MET A 347 -8.83 -8.71 -13.22
N PHE A 348 -9.96 -8.43 -13.84
CA PHE A 348 -10.06 -8.20 -15.27
C PHE A 348 -10.67 -6.82 -15.51
N HIS A 349 -10.17 -6.14 -16.53
CA HIS A 349 -10.65 -4.82 -16.93
C HIS A 349 -11.07 -4.87 -18.38
N TRP A 350 -12.31 -4.45 -18.63
CA TRP A 350 -12.89 -4.48 -19.95
C TRP A 350 -13.15 -3.07 -20.47
N GLY A 351 -12.73 -2.79 -21.68
CA GLY A 351 -12.98 -1.50 -22.34
C GLY A 351 -13.06 -1.66 -23.83
N GLU A 352 -14.22 -1.37 -24.40
CA GLU A 352 -14.51 -1.47 -25.83
C GLU A 352 -14.06 -2.83 -26.43
N GLU A 353 -12.91 -2.84 -27.11
CA GLU A 353 -12.38 -4.04 -27.79
C GLU A 353 -11.29 -4.76 -26.97
N LYS A 354 -11.01 -4.31 -25.74
CA LYS A 354 -9.88 -4.81 -24.95
C LYS A 354 -10.35 -5.47 -23.67
N LEU A 355 -9.76 -6.63 -23.39
CA LEU A 355 -9.84 -7.28 -22.09
C LEU A 355 -8.42 -7.37 -21.51
N VAL A 356 -8.19 -6.68 -20.41
CA VAL A 356 -6.89 -6.67 -19.74
C VAL A 356 -6.94 -7.52 -18.50
N GLN A 357 -6.01 -8.44 -18.40
CA GLN A 357 -5.83 -9.35 -17.27
C GLN A 357 -4.86 -8.73 -16.28
N GLY A 358 -5.31 -8.49 -15.05
CA GLY A 358 -4.50 -7.95 -13.96
C GLY A 358 -3.59 -9.00 -13.32
N ARG A 359 -3.06 -8.67 -12.12
CA ARG A 359 -2.20 -9.55 -11.35
C ARG A 359 -2.97 -10.74 -10.79
N LEU A 360 -2.39 -11.92 -10.92
CA LEU A 360 -2.88 -13.14 -10.27
C LEU A 360 -2.42 -13.20 -8.80
N TYR A 361 -3.31 -13.61 -7.92
CA TYR A 361 -3.01 -13.91 -6.51
C TYR A 361 -3.43 -15.36 -6.17
N PRO A 362 -2.62 -16.11 -5.42
CA PRO A 362 -1.27 -15.74 -5.01
C PRO A 362 -0.35 -15.54 -6.22
N GLN A 363 0.66 -14.68 -6.05
CA GLN A 363 1.59 -14.38 -7.13
C GLN A 363 2.34 -15.63 -7.58
N ASP A 364 2.34 -15.86 -8.89
CA ASP A 364 3.29 -16.72 -9.55
C ASP A 364 4.48 -15.87 -10.02
N ASN A 365 5.62 -16.03 -9.34
CA ASN A 365 6.82 -15.24 -9.63
C ASN A 365 7.54 -15.68 -10.93
N ASP A 366 7.20 -16.85 -11.47
CA ASP A 366 7.97 -17.45 -12.56
C ASP A 366 7.45 -17.10 -13.96
N GLY A 367 6.37 -16.32 -14.04
CA GLY A 367 5.82 -15.88 -15.32
C GLY A 367 5.28 -17.00 -16.19
N ASP A 368 4.95 -18.15 -15.60
CA ASP A 368 4.35 -19.27 -16.29
C ASP A 368 2.93 -18.96 -16.74
N ASN A 369 2.69 -19.13 -18.01
CA ASN A 369 1.39 -18.89 -18.64
C ASN A 369 0.35 -19.98 -18.29
N SER A 370 0.72 -21.04 -17.59
CA SER A 370 -0.14 -22.22 -17.38
C SER A 370 -1.44 -21.93 -16.61
N VAL A 371 -1.41 -20.93 -15.70
CA VAL A 371 -2.59 -20.50 -14.95
C VAL A 371 -3.24 -19.26 -15.57
N TYR A 372 -2.43 -18.33 -16.05
CA TYR A 372 -2.93 -17.09 -16.68
C TYR A 372 -3.71 -17.36 -17.97
N THR A 373 -3.22 -18.26 -18.81
CA THR A 373 -3.85 -18.55 -20.11
C THR A 373 -5.26 -19.12 -19.97
N PRO A 374 -5.50 -20.21 -19.21
CA PRO A 374 -6.84 -20.73 -19.01
C PRO A 374 -7.83 -19.69 -18.43
N TYR A 375 -7.41 -18.90 -17.45
CA TYR A 375 -8.28 -17.89 -16.86
C TYR A 375 -8.65 -16.80 -17.87
N ARG A 376 -7.66 -16.35 -18.65
CA ARG A 376 -7.90 -15.38 -19.72
C ARG A 376 -8.88 -15.91 -20.76
N GLU A 377 -8.70 -17.13 -21.22
CA GLU A 377 -9.58 -17.76 -22.21
C GLU A 377 -11.01 -17.90 -21.70
N ILE A 378 -11.20 -18.28 -20.44
CA ILE A 378 -12.51 -18.38 -19.81
C ILE A 378 -13.20 -17.01 -19.82
N VAL A 379 -12.54 -15.97 -19.31
CA VAL A 379 -13.15 -14.64 -19.23
C VAL A 379 -13.35 -14.06 -20.63
N GLN A 380 -12.40 -14.27 -21.55
CA GLN A 380 -12.51 -13.83 -22.93
C GLN A 380 -13.74 -14.46 -23.63
N ASN A 381 -13.96 -15.75 -23.44
CA ASN A 381 -15.13 -16.43 -24.02
C ASN A 381 -16.43 -15.87 -23.45
N ILE A 382 -16.52 -15.70 -22.13
CA ILE A 382 -17.70 -15.09 -21.49
C ILE A 382 -17.94 -13.69 -22.03
N MET A 383 -16.93 -12.83 -22.09
CA MET A 383 -17.07 -11.45 -22.55
C MET A 383 -17.40 -11.38 -24.04
N SER A 384 -16.81 -12.27 -24.85
CA SER A 384 -17.14 -12.35 -26.28
C SER A 384 -18.58 -12.77 -26.51
N GLU A 385 -19.13 -13.69 -25.70
CA GLU A 385 -20.53 -14.10 -25.75
C GLU A 385 -21.48 -12.99 -25.30
N LEU A 386 -21.14 -12.33 -24.17
CA LEU A 386 -22.02 -11.30 -23.59
C LEU A 386 -22.08 -10.01 -24.42
N PHE A 387 -21.00 -9.61 -25.07
CA PHE A 387 -20.88 -8.33 -25.77
C PHE A 387 -20.66 -8.46 -27.28
N GLU A 388 -20.75 -9.67 -27.83
CA GLU A 388 -20.59 -9.96 -29.27
C GLU A 388 -19.23 -9.47 -29.84
N PHE A 389 -18.17 -9.48 -29.03
CA PHE A 389 -16.82 -9.12 -29.47
C PHE A 389 -15.98 -10.37 -29.79
N PRO A 390 -15.93 -10.83 -31.03
CA PRO A 390 -15.25 -12.07 -31.40
C PRO A 390 -13.72 -12.01 -31.29
N ASN A 391 -13.15 -10.81 -31.23
CA ASN A 391 -11.71 -10.59 -31.27
C ASN A 391 -11.22 -9.72 -30.10
N LEU A 392 -11.68 -10.01 -28.88
CA LEU A 392 -11.14 -9.34 -27.70
C LEU A 392 -9.65 -9.53 -27.64
N TRP A 393 -8.93 -8.42 -27.75
CA TRP A 393 -7.50 -8.43 -27.58
C TRP A 393 -7.15 -8.51 -26.09
N THR A 394 -6.30 -9.47 -25.74
CA THR A 394 -5.97 -9.75 -24.35
C THR A 394 -4.49 -9.57 -24.09
N VAL A 395 -4.18 -8.86 -23.02
CA VAL A 395 -2.81 -8.73 -22.53
C VAL A 395 -2.59 -9.72 -21.41
N SER A 396 -1.56 -10.51 -21.54
CA SER A 396 -1.15 -11.41 -20.48
C SER A 396 0.12 -10.90 -19.78
N LYS A 397 0.23 -11.23 -18.52
CA LYS A 397 1.36 -11.10 -17.61
C LYS A 397 1.41 -9.82 -16.77
N GLY A 398 0.93 -9.97 -15.54
CA GLY A 398 1.28 -9.15 -14.39
C GLY A 398 1.00 -7.65 -14.53
N THR A 399 1.16 -6.94 -13.48
CA THR A 399 1.03 -5.46 -13.43
C THR A 399 1.84 -4.73 -14.49
N GLY A 400 3.03 -5.24 -14.85
CA GLY A 400 3.89 -4.59 -15.84
C GLY A 400 3.36 -4.61 -17.27
N ALA A 401 2.59 -5.62 -17.68
CA ALA A 401 1.99 -5.69 -19.01
C ALA A 401 0.60 -5.03 -19.02
N ALA A 402 -0.17 -5.18 -17.95
CA ALA A 402 -1.42 -4.46 -17.77
C ALA A 402 -1.20 -2.95 -17.77
N GLY A 403 -0.14 -2.45 -17.14
CA GLY A 403 0.22 -1.04 -17.09
C GLY A 403 0.50 -0.37 -18.44
N ARG A 404 0.51 -1.12 -19.55
CA ARG A 404 0.54 -0.53 -20.90
C ARG A 404 -0.83 -0.11 -21.39
N TYR A 405 -1.89 -0.67 -20.84
CA TYR A 405 -3.25 -0.52 -21.37
C TYR A 405 -4.26 -0.11 -20.32
N VAL A 406 -3.84 -0.07 -19.06
CA VAL A 406 -4.65 0.33 -17.92
C VAL A 406 -3.95 1.47 -17.22
N CYS A 407 -4.67 2.55 -16.98
CA CYS A 407 -4.22 3.68 -16.19
C CYS A 407 -5.16 3.86 -15.00
N SER A 408 -4.60 4.06 -13.82
CA SER A 408 -5.39 4.44 -12.65
C SER A 408 -5.89 5.87 -12.79
N TYR A 409 -7.14 6.10 -12.43
CA TYR A 409 -7.73 7.43 -12.35
C TYR A 409 -7.45 8.01 -10.95
N GLY A 410 -6.92 9.22 -10.92
CA GLY A 410 -6.61 9.90 -9.66
C GLY A 410 -5.27 9.50 -9.02
N THR A 411 -4.91 10.22 -7.98
CA THR A 411 -3.61 10.10 -7.27
C THR A 411 -3.56 8.94 -6.28
N HIS A 412 -4.68 8.26 -6.01
CA HIS A 412 -4.88 7.43 -4.83
C HIS A 412 -4.78 5.95 -5.10
N TYR A 413 -4.84 5.57 -6.36
CA TYR A 413 -4.86 4.18 -6.73
C TYR A 413 -3.56 3.79 -7.45
N ARG A 414 -2.68 3.05 -6.77
CA ARG A 414 -1.30 2.79 -7.23
C ARG A 414 -1.07 1.39 -7.82
N ASP A 415 -2.09 0.62 -8.08
CA ASP A 415 -1.92 -0.71 -8.70
C ASP A 415 -1.40 -0.61 -10.14
N TYR A 416 -1.70 0.49 -10.81
CA TYR A 416 -1.21 0.84 -12.13
C TYR A 416 -0.59 2.23 -12.07
N ASP A 417 0.31 2.53 -13.01
CA ASP A 417 0.85 3.87 -13.13
C ASP A 417 -0.31 4.85 -13.29
N ASN A 418 -0.45 5.82 -12.40
CA ASN A 418 -1.47 6.84 -12.54
C ASN A 418 -1.13 7.78 -13.70
N TYR A 419 -2.12 8.60 -14.12
CA TYR A 419 -2.00 9.51 -15.26
C TYR A 419 -0.79 10.44 -15.18
N ASP A 420 -0.43 10.89 -14.00
CA ASP A 420 0.70 11.81 -13.79
C ASP A 420 2.06 11.11 -13.97
N ASN A 421 2.11 9.79 -13.77
CA ASN A 421 3.30 8.96 -13.96
C ASN A 421 3.27 8.11 -15.23
N CYS A 422 2.16 8.08 -15.98
CA CYS A 422 2.14 7.59 -17.35
C CYS A 422 2.99 8.53 -18.19
N THR A 423 4.30 8.31 -18.17
CA THR A 423 5.19 9.06 -19.02
C THR A 423 4.70 8.99 -20.46
N LEU A 424 4.51 10.14 -21.08
CA LEU A 424 4.13 10.31 -22.50
C LEU A 424 4.94 9.41 -23.46
N SER A 425 6.08 8.89 -23.04
CA SER A 425 6.90 7.93 -23.78
C SER A 425 6.26 6.54 -23.93
N ARG A 426 5.36 6.14 -23.03
CA ARG A 426 4.59 4.89 -23.15
C ARG A 426 3.34 5.07 -24.03
N ILE A 427 2.87 6.29 -24.18
CA ILE A 427 1.69 6.66 -24.97
C ILE A 427 2.02 6.83 -26.46
N LYS A 428 3.30 7.00 -26.82
CA LYS A 428 3.76 7.26 -28.19
C LYS A 428 3.75 6.08 -29.16
N GLY A 429 3.12 4.96 -28.81
CA GLY A 429 3.08 3.77 -29.65
C GLY A 429 1.79 3.59 -30.44
N SER A 430 1.30 4.46 -31.16
CA SER A 430 0.16 4.50 -32.09
C SER A 430 -1.04 5.31 -31.59
N GLU A 431 -1.55 6.16 -32.48
CA GLU A 431 -2.76 6.98 -32.28
C GLU A 431 -4.04 6.17 -32.01
N ASN A 432 -3.96 4.83 -31.95
CA ASN A 432 -5.10 3.90 -31.80
C ASN A 432 -5.09 3.09 -30.50
N GLU A 433 -4.11 3.26 -29.62
CA GLU A 433 -4.13 2.54 -28.34
C GLU A 433 -4.91 3.33 -27.29
N LYS A 434 -6.19 3.05 -27.18
CA LYS A 434 -7.03 3.57 -26.11
C LYS A 434 -6.69 2.84 -24.80
N TYR A 435 -6.49 3.59 -23.74
CA TYR A 435 -6.29 3.07 -22.39
C TYR A 435 -7.63 2.77 -21.74
N ILE A 436 -7.67 1.75 -20.89
CA ILE A 436 -8.75 1.51 -19.96
C ILE A 436 -8.43 2.27 -18.68
N ASN A 437 -9.26 3.24 -18.32
CA ASN A 437 -9.13 3.93 -17.05
C ASN A 437 -9.81 3.11 -15.96
N VAL A 438 -9.09 2.81 -14.91
CA VAL A 438 -9.58 2.04 -13.76
C VAL A 438 -9.47 2.85 -12.48
N GLY A 439 -10.26 2.47 -11.51
CA GLY A 439 -10.34 3.14 -10.23
C GLY A 439 -11.29 4.35 -10.30
N HIS A 440 -12.17 4.39 -9.35
CA HIS A 440 -13.06 5.51 -9.05
C HIS A 440 -12.61 6.07 -7.72
N ASP A 441 -12.80 7.38 -7.49
CA ASP A 441 -12.55 7.91 -6.16
C ASP A 441 -13.43 7.17 -5.14
N PRO A 442 -12.84 6.56 -4.11
CA PRO A 442 -13.61 5.73 -3.20
C PRO A 442 -14.60 6.57 -2.40
N ILE A 443 -15.80 6.04 -2.24
CA ILE A 443 -16.83 6.61 -1.38
C ILE A 443 -16.64 6.07 0.03
N CYS A 444 -16.51 6.96 1.00
CA CYS A 444 -16.37 6.60 2.41
C CYS A 444 -17.62 5.86 2.91
N ILE A 445 -17.46 4.68 3.48
CA ILE A 445 -18.56 3.87 4.02
C ILE A 445 -19.28 4.53 5.20
N LYS A 446 -18.68 5.54 5.83
CA LYS A 446 -19.23 6.23 7.01
C LYS A 446 -19.92 7.55 6.65
N CYS A 447 -19.26 8.43 5.90
CA CYS A 447 -19.84 9.74 5.58
C CYS A 447 -20.49 9.83 4.20
N GLY A 448 -20.28 8.85 3.31
CA GLY A 448 -20.85 8.85 1.97
C GLY A 448 -20.22 9.84 0.99
N ASN A 449 -19.13 10.53 1.37
CA ASN A 449 -18.44 11.45 0.48
C ASN A 449 -17.33 10.74 -0.29
N GLU A 450 -17.05 11.22 -1.50
CA GLU A 450 -15.87 10.85 -2.25
C GLU A 450 -14.68 11.52 -1.59
N HIS A 451 -13.68 10.73 -1.24
CA HIS A 451 -12.47 11.21 -0.59
C HIS A 451 -11.23 10.57 -1.21
N ASP A 452 -10.14 11.30 -1.08
CA ASP A 452 -8.79 10.81 -1.31
C ASP A 452 -8.37 9.83 -0.19
N ILE A 453 -8.92 8.63 -0.22
CA ILE A 453 -8.64 7.63 0.81
C ILE A 453 -7.54 6.68 0.30
N GLN A 454 -6.32 6.80 0.81
CA GLN A 454 -5.23 5.93 0.39
C GLN A 454 -5.25 4.56 1.07
N GLU A 455 -5.57 4.51 2.36
CA GLU A 455 -5.29 3.35 3.20
C GLU A 455 -6.54 2.66 3.78
N ASN A 456 -7.68 3.34 3.84
CA ASN A 456 -8.88 2.84 4.50
C ASN A 456 -10.13 3.04 3.66
N ILE A 457 -11.15 2.20 3.86
CA ILE A 457 -12.48 2.38 3.25
C ILE A 457 -13.33 3.43 3.98
N SER A 458 -12.83 3.98 5.09
CA SER A 458 -13.45 5.07 5.83
C SER A 458 -12.45 6.21 6.02
N CYS A 459 -12.76 7.37 5.48
CA CYS A 459 -12.00 8.60 5.71
C CYS A 459 -12.31 9.26 7.03
N CYS A 460 -13.45 8.91 7.62
CA CYS A 460 -13.87 9.44 8.91
C CYS A 460 -13.14 8.64 9.98
N ALA A 461 -11.99 9.12 10.42
CA ALA A 461 -11.33 8.60 11.58
C ALA A 461 -12.32 8.48 12.74
N ARG A 462 -12.09 7.51 13.59
CA ARG A 462 -12.84 7.43 14.84
C ARG A 462 -12.66 8.72 15.59
N LYS A 463 -13.78 9.38 15.94
CA LYS A 463 -13.72 10.56 16.78
C LYS A 463 -13.38 10.15 18.19
N VAL A 464 -12.38 10.80 18.75
CA VAL A 464 -11.98 10.70 20.16
C VAL A 464 -12.09 12.07 20.79
N THR A 465 -12.19 12.11 22.09
CA THR A 465 -12.34 13.38 22.82
C THR A 465 -11.03 13.76 23.47
N CYS A 466 -10.58 14.98 23.27
CA CYS A 466 -9.43 15.51 23.99
C CYS A 466 -9.72 15.53 25.50
N ALA A 467 -8.84 14.90 26.27
CA ALA A 467 -9.00 14.81 27.73
C ALA A 467 -8.96 16.18 28.41
N GLU A 468 -8.29 17.17 27.82
CA GLU A 468 -8.13 18.49 28.42
C GLU A 468 -9.28 19.42 28.07
N CYS A 469 -9.63 19.59 26.79
CA CYS A 469 -10.64 20.59 26.37
C CYS A 469 -11.98 19.98 25.98
N GLY A 470 -12.10 18.65 25.86
CA GLY A 470 -13.34 17.97 25.47
C GLY A 470 -13.71 18.14 23.99
N CYS A 471 -12.84 18.67 23.14
CA CYS A 471 -13.11 18.75 21.71
C CYS A 471 -13.05 17.36 21.07
N GLU A 472 -13.87 17.13 20.05
CA GLU A 472 -13.81 15.94 19.22
C GLU A 472 -12.70 16.10 18.17
N ILE A 473 -11.82 15.12 18.10
CA ILE A 473 -10.67 15.04 17.18
C ILE A 473 -10.74 13.74 16.41
N ASP A 474 -10.22 13.72 15.22
CA ASP A 474 -10.00 12.47 14.51
C ASP A 474 -8.91 11.66 15.22
N GLU A 475 -9.15 10.36 15.45
CA GLU A 475 -8.22 9.49 16.20
C GLU A 475 -6.82 9.49 15.57
N ASP A 476 -6.75 9.63 14.24
CA ASP A 476 -5.48 9.68 13.49
C ASP A 476 -4.70 11.00 13.71
N GLU A 477 -5.41 12.08 14.09
CA GLU A 477 -4.82 13.38 14.43
C GLU A 477 -4.57 13.53 15.93
N ALA A 478 -5.23 12.70 16.73
CA ALA A 478 -5.09 12.73 18.17
C ALA A 478 -3.75 12.15 18.63
N ARG A 479 -3.23 12.70 19.71
CA ARG A 479 -2.04 12.18 20.38
C ARG A 479 -2.48 11.32 21.56
N TYR A 480 -2.11 10.04 21.55
CA TYR A 480 -2.39 9.13 22.65
C TYR A 480 -1.24 9.16 23.65
N ILE A 481 -1.48 9.73 24.85
CA ILE A 481 -0.48 9.97 25.88
C ILE A 481 -1.05 9.48 27.21
N ASP A 482 -0.32 8.60 27.89
CA ASP A 482 -0.64 8.07 29.22
C ASP A 482 -2.08 7.50 29.37
N GLY A 483 -2.62 6.93 28.28
CA GLY A 483 -3.94 6.27 28.29
C GLY A 483 -5.10 7.16 27.83
N GLU A 484 -4.84 8.41 27.47
CA GLU A 484 -5.85 9.40 27.05
C GLU A 484 -5.48 10.06 25.72
N TYR A 485 -6.47 10.62 25.02
CA TYR A 485 -6.28 11.31 23.75
C TYR A 485 -6.22 12.82 23.95
N TYR A 486 -5.33 13.50 23.24
CA TYR A 486 -5.14 14.94 23.28
C TYR A 486 -5.08 15.53 21.87
N CYS A 487 -5.62 16.75 21.71
CA CYS A 487 -5.49 17.52 20.48
C CYS A 487 -4.11 18.19 20.36
N GLU A 488 -3.83 18.72 19.18
CA GLU A 488 -2.58 19.43 18.91
C GLU A 488 -2.35 20.62 19.86
N ASP A 489 -3.42 21.32 20.25
CA ASP A 489 -3.35 22.46 21.17
C ASP A 489 -2.99 22.06 22.60
N HIS A 490 -3.22 20.81 22.99
CA HIS A 490 -3.00 20.31 24.35
C HIS A 490 -1.92 19.25 24.43
N SER A 491 -1.15 19.07 23.37
CA SER A 491 -0.01 18.18 23.32
C SER A 491 1.09 18.76 22.46
N PHE A 492 2.34 18.50 22.82
CA PHE A 492 3.49 18.99 22.09
C PHE A 492 4.58 17.90 22.02
N TRP A 493 5.44 18.03 21.03
CA TRP A 493 6.62 17.17 20.90
C TRP A 493 7.76 17.70 21.77
N CYS A 494 8.30 16.87 22.65
CA CYS A 494 9.49 17.22 23.41
C CYS A 494 10.75 16.85 22.62
N ASP A 495 11.53 17.84 22.22
CA ASP A 495 12.78 17.65 21.46
C ASP A 495 13.89 16.98 22.25
N HIS A 496 13.73 16.81 23.57
CA HIS A 496 14.71 16.14 24.40
C HIS A 496 14.43 14.65 24.54
N CYS A 497 13.27 14.24 25.02
CA CYS A 497 12.94 12.82 25.17
C CYS A 497 12.42 12.17 23.87
N GLY A 498 12.02 12.94 22.88
CA GLY A 498 11.48 12.43 21.62
C GLY A 498 10.10 11.80 21.78
N GLU A 499 9.27 12.34 22.66
CA GLU A 499 7.90 11.85 22.91
C GLU A 499 6.91 13.02 22.92
N TYR A 500 5.66 12.73 22.60
CA TYR A 500 4.56 13.68 22.81
C TYR A 500 4.27 13.80 24.29
N ARG A 501 4.02 15.03 24.76
CA ARG A 501 3.74 15.37 26.15
C ARG A 501 2.56 16.30 26.27
N VAL A 502 1.95 16.31 27.45
CA VAL A 502 0.87 17.20 27.85
C VAL A 502 1.42 18.20 28.88
N GLY A 503 0.80 19.34 28.99
CA GLY A 503 1.16 20.40 29.95
C GLY A 503 1.95 21.54 29.32
N GLU A 504 2.74 22.25 30.13
CA GLU A 504 3.49 23.41 29.67
C GLU A 504 4.74 23.01 28.90
N ALA A 505 4.86 23.59 27.72
CA ALA A 505 6.02 23.49 26.86
C ALA A 505 6.97 24.65 27.13
N THR A 506 8.24 24.39 27.36
CA THR A 506 9.25 25.43 27.57
C THR A 506 10.22 25.46 26.40
N GLU A 507 10.39 26.64 25.83
CA GLU A 507 11.42 26.84 24.82
C GLU A 507 12.79 26.98 25.48
N VAL A 508 13.76 26.24 24.98
CA VAL A 508 15.15 26.27 25.45
C VAL A 508 16.05 26.80 24.34
N ARG A 509 17.23 27.19 24.67
CA ARG A 509 18.22 27.75 23.73
C ARG A 509 18.34 26.91 22.46
N GLY A 510 18.25 27.57 21.31
CA GLY A 510 18.29 26.94 19.99
C GLY A 510 16.91 26.60 19.44
N GLY A 511 15.82 27.18 19.98
CA GLY A 511 14.46 27.07 19.47
C GLY A 511 13.85 25.68 19.62
N ARG A 512 14.27 24.91 20.62
CA ARG A 512 13.75 23.58 20.93
C ARG A 512 12.74 23.64 22.05
N THR A 513 11.72 22.83 21.92
CA THR A 513 10.68 22.71 22.92
C THR A 513 10.89 21.48 23.79
N VAL A 514 10.85 21.66 25.13
CA VAL A 514 11.06 20.57 26.08
C VAL A 514 9.95 20.50 27.12
N CYS A 515 9.66 19.30 27.62
CA CYS A 515 8.70 19.11 28.71
C CYS A 515 9.32 19.47 30.07
N SER A 516 8.47 19.72 31.06
CA SER A 516 8.89 20.11 32.41
C SER A 516 9.88 19.13 33.05
N SER A 517 9.66 17.84 32.93
CA SER A 517 10.58 16.82 33.44
C SER A 517 11.97 16.90 32.79
N CYS A 518 12.03 17.02 31.46
CA CYS A 518 13.29 17.20 30.76
C CYS A 518 13.96 18.52 31.08
N LEU A 519 13.16 19.58 31.31
CA LEU A 519 13.67 20.88 31.71
C LEU A 519 14.37 20.79 33.08
N GLU A 520 13.70 20.23 34.08
CA GLU A 520 14.20 20.08 35.43
C GLU A 520 15.48 19.23 35.48
N ASP A 521 15.50 18.11 34.75
CA ASP A 521 16.62 17.17 34.83
C ASP A 521 17.85 17.60 34.02
N HIS A 522 17.67 18.34 32.92
CA HIS A 522 18.71 18.51 31.91
C HIS A 522 19.05 19.93 31.52
N TYR A 523 18.28 20.92 32.00
CA TYR A 523 18.48 22.32 31.65
C TYR A 523 18.50 23.20 32.88
N THR A 524 19.28 24.25 32.83
CA THR A 524 19.38 25.28 33.86
C THR A 524 19.22 26.64 33.20
N PHE A 525 18.54 27.53 33.88
CA PHE A 525 18.35 28.92 33.45
C PHE A 525 19.69 29.67 33.55
N CYS A 526 20.09 30.35 32.51
CA CYS A 526 21.28 31.21 32.52
C CYS A 526 20.87 32.60 33.00
N ASP A 527 21.46 33.05 34.10
CA ASP A 527 21.14 34.34 34.73
C ASP A 527 21.59 35.55 33.89
N ASP A 528 22.40 35.34 32.84
CA ASP A 528 22.93 36.39 32.00
C ASP A 528 22.12 36.60 30.69
N CYS A 529 21.86 35.53 29.95
CA CYS A 529 21.06 35.60 28.70
C CYS A 529 19.57 35.31 28.91
N GLU A 530 19.14 34.93 30.10
CA GLU A 530 17.74 34.62 30.45
C GLU A 530 17.13 33.47 29.62
N GLU A 531 17.98 32.52 29.18
CA GLU A 531 17.55 31.34 28.44
C GLU A 531 17.89 30.05 29.22
N TYR A 532 17.06 28.99 29.00
CA TYR A 532 17.40 27.66 29.50
C TYR A 532 18.45 27.01 28.62
N VAL A 533 19.56 26.57 29.23
CA VAL A 533 20.71 25.94 28.56
C VAL A 533 20.97 24.58 29.20
N ARG A 534 21.44 23.61 28.41
CA ARG A 534 21.76 22.28 28.94
C ARG A 534 22.79 22.37 30.10
N ASN A 535 22.55 21.62 31.18
CA ASN A 535 23.36 21.63 32.41
C ASN A 535 24.86 21.53 32.14
N ARG A 536 25.28 20.74 31.13
CA ARG A 536 26.70 20.58 30.78
C ARG A 536 27.39 21.83 30.22
N TYR A 537 26.63 22.85 29.89
CA TYR A 537 27.13 24.13 29.36
C TYR A 537 26.90 25.29 30.31
N ILE A 538 26.61 25.01 31.57
CA ILE A 538 26.42 25.98 32.62
C ILE A 538 27.62 25.95 33.56
N ASN A 539 28.08 27.14 33.93
CA ASN A 539 29.08 27.36 34.97
C ASN A 539 28.43 28.04 36.17
N GLU A 540 28.75 27.61 37.37
CA GLU A 540 28.35 28.31 38.60
C GLU A 540 29.44 29.29 39.01
N ILE A 541 29.09 30.59 38.99
CA ILE A 541 30.03 31.67 39.28
C ILE A 541 29.40 32.58 40.32
N ASN A 542 29.97 32.65 41.50
CA ASN A 542 29.47 33.48 42.61
C ASN A 542 27.99 33.23 42.96
N GLY A 543 27.49 32.02 42.71
CA GLY A 543 26.10 31.65 42.96
C GLY A 543 25.11 31.93 41.79
N GLU A 544 25.61 32.45 40.67
CA GLU A 544 24.87 32.63 39.42
C GLU A 544 25.19 31.47 38.46
N HIS A 545 24.17 31.05 37.67
CA HIS A 545 24.31 30.05 36.62
C HIS A 545 24.55 30.72 35.28
N ILE A 546 25.76 30.65 34.76
CA ILE A 546 26.15 31.35 33.53
C ILE A 546 26.48 30.33 32.44
N CYS A 547 25.89 30.44 31.27
CA CYS A 547 26.20 29.56 30.14
C CYS A 547 27.60 29.85 29.57
N ASN A 548 28.21 28.86 28.90
CA ASN A 548 29.58 28.97 28.37
C ASN A 548 29.78 30.19 27.48
N GLU A 549 28.79 30.53 26.63
CA GLU A 549 28.89 31.68 25.73
C GLU A 549 28.84 32.98 26.48
N CYS A 550 27.90 33.16 27.42
CA CYS A 550 27.87 34.33 28.29
C CYS A 550 29.11 34.44 29.14
N PHE A 551 29.66 33.31 29.59
CA PHE A 551 30.90 33.27 30.32
C PHE A 551 32.09 33.79 29.49
N GLU A 552 32.24 33.30 28.25
CA GLU A 552 33.31 33.71 27.34
C GLU A 552 33.19 35.20 26.96
N GLU A 553 31.97 35.70 26.82
CA GLU A 553 31.71 37.09 26.39
C GLU A 553 31.84 38.10 27.54
N ASN A 554 31.37 37.73 28.74
CA ASN A 554 31.14 38.71 29.80
C ASN A 554 32.00 38.52 31.04
N PHE A 555 32.78 37.42 31.15
CA PHE A 555 33.56 37.10 32.35
C PHE A 555 35.02 36.80 32.03
N GLY A 556 35.89 37.12 32.96
CA GLY A 556 37.29 36.79 32.84
C GLY A 556 38.01 36.81 34.17
N PRO A 557 39.23 36.23 34.23
CA PRO A 557 40.03 36.21 35.45
C PRO A 557 40.66 37.57 35.74
N CYS A 558 40.67 37.95 36.98
CA CYS A 558 41.45 39.07 37.45
C CYS A 558 42.95 38.75 37.31
N ASP A 559 43.75 39.60 36.66
CA ASP A 559 45.18 39.39 36.42
C ASP A 559 46.03 39.44 37.67
N HIS A 560 45.43 39.79 38.82
CA HIS A 560 46.15 39.81 40.10
C HIS A 560 45.77 38.60 40.99
N CYS A 561 44.50 38.41 41.29
CA CYS A 561 44.07 37.34 42.20
C CYS A 561 43.60 36.07 41.49
N GLY A 562 43.37 36.09 40.17
CA GLY A 562 42.90 34.93 39.37
C GLY A 562 41.40 34.61 39.55
N ALA A 563 40.66 35.34 40.37
CA ALA A 563 39.24 35.15 40.55
C ALA A 563 38.46 35.62 39.31
N ILE A 564 37.38 34.91 38.98
CA ILE A 564 36.53 35.23 37.84
C ILE A 564 35.55 36.33 38.21
N HIS A 565 35.49 37.38 37.40
CA HIS A 565 34.58 38.52 37.56
C HIS A 565 33.94 38.89 36.23
N ARG A 566 32.82 39.62 36.26
CA ARG A 566 32.27 40.24 35.05
C ARG A 566 33.23 41.32 34.54
N PHE A 567 33.44 41.42 33.24
CA PHE A 567 34.27 42.45 32.64
C PHE A 567 33.82 43.87 33.03
N THR A 568 32.50 44.06 33.21
CA THR A 568 31.91 45.32 33.66
C THR A 568 32.36 45.75 35.08
N ASP A 569 32.74 44.77 35.94
CA ASP A 569 33.14 44.98 37.32
C ASP A 569 34.68 45.02 37.45
N MET A 570 35.36 44.94 36.32
CA MET A 570 36.84 45.00 36.26
C MET A 570 37.30 46.35 35.71
N ARG A 571 38.52 46.71 36.08
CA ARG A 571 39.16 47.94 35.58
C ARG A 571 40.49 47.58 34.93
N GLU A 572 40.77 48.22 33.82
CA GLU A 572 42.09 48.11 33.19
C GLU A 572 43.06 49.11 33.84
N ILE A 573 44.07 48.61 34.54
CA ILE A 573 45.13 49.39 35.12
C ILE A 573 46.46 48.83 34.62
N ALA A 574 47.25 49.65 33.94
CA ALA A 574 48.58 49.28 33.39
C ALA A 574 48.55 48.01 32.51
N HIS A 575 47.56 47.91 31.63
CA HIS A 575 47.29 46.78 30.71
C HIS A 575 46.94 45.45 31.43
N ARG A 576 46.42 45.52 32.66
CA ARG A 576 45.92 44.39 33.44
C ARG A 576 44.43 44.63 33.74
N MET A 577 43.64 43.59 33.57
CA MET A 577 42.24 43.61 34.00
C MET A 577 42.17 43.19 35.47
N LEU A 578 41.81 44.12 36.34
CA LEU A 578 41.75 43.90 37.79
C LEU A 578 40.34 44.01 38.31
N CYS A 579 39.95 43.15 39.25
CA CYS A 579 38.69 43.30 39.99
C CYS A 579 38.76 44.56 40.87
N SER A 580 37.62 45.04 41.35
CA SER A 580 37.49 46.25 42.14
C SER A 580 38.41 46.27 43.36
N ASP A 581 38.55 45.14 44.08
CA ASP A 581 39.38 45.02 45.27
C ASP A 581 40.86 45.11 44.92
N CYS A 582 41.34 44.33 43.92
CA CYS A 582 42.74 44.37 43.49
C CYS A 582 43.10 45.70 42.81
N ALA A 583 42.12 46.37 42.14
CA ALA A 583 42.32 47.68 41.58
C ALA A 583 42.54 48.73 42.70
N ALA A 584 41.76 48.69 43.79
CA ALA A 584 41.85 49.57 44.94
C ALA A 584 43.22 49.35 45.71
N GLU A 585 43.69 48.11 45.86
CA GLU A 585 44.97 47.78 46.44
C GLU A 585 46.11 48.33 45.57
N THR A 586 46.06 48.16 44.27
CA THR A 586 47.09 48.65 43.34
C THR A 586 47.13 50.16 43.27
N GLU A 587 46.00 50.84 43.35
CA GLU A 587 45.92 52.32 43.45
C GLU A 587 46.46 52.86 44.81
N SER A 588 46.26 52.07 45.88
CA SER A 588 46.77 52.47 47.23
C SER A 588 48.26 52.27 47.40
N GLU A 589 48.90 51.32 46.68
CA GLU A 589 50.31 51.08 46.63
C GLU A 589 51.10 52.11 45.77
N ALA A 590 50.35 52.80 44.86
CA ALA A 590 50.90 53.79 43.92
C ALA A 590 50.96 55.23 44.51
N VAL A 591 50.43 55.47 45.71
CA VAL A 591 50.46 56.73 46.49
C VAL A 591 51.49 56.64 47.60
#